data_638b228f20c461e7e64c404c8d20ea14
#
_entry.id   638b228f20c461e7e64c404c8d20ea14
#
_cell.length_a   1.000
_cell.length_b   1.000
_cell.length_c   1.000
_cell.angle_alpha   90.00
_cell.angle_beta   90.00
_cell.angle_gamma   90.00
#
_symmetry.space_group_name_H-M   'P 1'
#
loop_
_entity.id
_entity.type
_entity.pdbx_description
1 polymer ?
#
loop_
_entity_poly.entity_id
_entity_poly.type
_entity_poly.pdbx_seq_one_letter_code
_entity_poly.pdbx_strand_id
1 'polypeptide(L)'
;MRFEEAFQGWSGGRLTQAEAAMLLGQCERSFRRHVERYKADGLEGLLDKRLSQRSQRRAGPAEVDQVVQTYKSGFAGWNVAHFHSKYRSEFKGVRSYSWVKTVLQGAGLARTAKRRGKHRIKRERAPLVGMMLHQDASTHRWVPEQVWDLVVTMDDATGEHTSMFFCDQEGTASSFHGLGQTIARYGLFASLYSDRGSHYFLTPQVGGKVDKTHLTEVGRALKQLGIEHIAAYSPEARGRSERAFQTHQGRLPQELARAGITTMDGANRYLEHTYRAGHNREFCVASTLPGTAYVPFISGSLPDILCEHHERTVGNDNSVSFEGLSLQL
;
A
#
# COMPACT_ATOMS: atom_id res chain seq x y z
N MET A 1 -32.97 41.31 -5.04
CA MET A 1 -34.43 41.45 -5.16
C MET A 1 -35.09 40.14 -4.77
N ARG A 2 -36.13 40.20 -3.96
CA ARG A 2 -36.90 39.02 -3.56
C ARG A 2 -37.91 38.66 -4.66
N PHE A 3 -38.27 37.39 -4.79
CA PHE A 3 -39.22 36.93 -5.80
C PHE A 3 -40.56 37.69 -5.69
N GLU A 4 -41.05 37.95 -4.50
CA GLU A 4 -42.32 38.65 -4.24
C GLU A 4 -42.33 40.08 -4.80
N GLU A 5 -41.22 40.82 -4.69
CA GLU A 5 -41.09 42.17 -5.23
C GLU A 5 -41.15 42.16 -6.76
N ALA A 6 -40.45 41.20 -7.41
CA ALA A 6 -40.50 41.04 -8.85
C ALA A 6 -41.90 40.59 -9.33
N PHE A 7 -42.55 39.69 -8.57
CA PHE A 7 -43.93 39.25 -8.83
C PHE A 7 -44.93 40.37 -8.73
N GLN A 8 -44.86 41.19 -7.65
CA GLN A 8 -45.75 42.37 -7.48
C GLN A 8 -45.49 43.44 -8.55
N GLY A 9 -44.24 43.67 -8.95
CA GLY A 9 -43.91 44.56 -10.04
C GLY A 9 -44.50 44.14 -11.37
N TRP A 10 -44.42 42.82 -11.68
CA TRP A 10 -45.00 42.23 -12.88
C TRP A 10 -46.53 42.21 -12.83
N SER A 11 -47.13 41.71 -11.76
CA SER A 11 -48.59 41.62 -11.63
C SER A 11 -49.28 42.97 -11.57
N GLY A 12 -48.60 44.00 -11.06
CA GLY A 12 -49.06 45.40 -11.04
C GLY A 12 -48.75 46.17 -12.33
N GLY A 13 -48.24 45.53 -13.38
CA GLY A 13 -47.96 46.16 -14.67
C GLY A 13 -46.74 47.09 -14.69
N ARG A 14 -45.96 47.17 -13.62
CA ARG A 14 -44.74 48.02 -13.52
C ARG A 14 -43.51 47.41 -14.18
N LEU A 15 -43.50 46.07 -14.34
CA LEU A 15 -42.47 45.34 -14.97
C LEU A 15 -43.04 44.40 -16.02
N THR A 16 -42.37 44.26 -17.14
CA THR A 16 -42.61 43.19 -18.08
C THR A 16 -42.15 41.83 -17.50
N GLN A 17 -42.62 40.73 -18.05
CA GLN A 17 -42.16 39.39 -17.64
C GLN A 17 -40.66 39.19 -17.85
N ALA A 18 -40.13 39.73 -18.96
CA ALA A 18 -38.70 39.71 -19.25
C ALA A 18 -37.88 40.46 -18.22
N GLU A 19 -38.30 41.67 -17.84
CA GLU A 19 -37.62 42.48 -16.83
C GLU A 19 -37.66 41.81 -15.45
N ALA A 20 -38.82 41.28 -15.03
CA ALA A 20 -38.93 40.56 -13.76
C ALA A 20 -38.04 39.30 -13.70
N ALA A 21 -37.95 38.57 -14.80
CA ALA A 21 -37.07 37.42 -14.91
C ALA A 21 -35.59 37.83 -14.85
N MET A 22 -35.20 38.86 -15.57
CA MET A 22 -33.85 39.40 -15.59
C MET A 22 -33.41 39.92 -14.21
N LEU A 23 -34.26 40.62 -13.50
CA LEU A 23 -34.00 41.08 -12.12
C LEU A 23 -33.76 39.94 -11.12
N LEU A 24 -34.32 38.76 -11.39
CA LEU A 24 -34.12 37.54 -10.60
C LEU A 24 -32.98 36.66 -11.12
N GLY A 25 -32.28 37.08 -12.17
CA GLY A 25 -31.20 36.29 -12.77
C GLY A 25 -31.65 34.98 -13.41
N GLN A 26 -32.87 34.90 -13.92
CA GLN A 26 -33.47 33.72 -14.52
C GLN A 26 -34.11 33.99 -15.89
N CYS A 27 -34.37 32.97 -16.68
CA CYS A 27 -35.12 33.13 -17.93
C CYS A 27 -36.62 33.25 -17.71
N GLU A 28 -37.33 33.85 -18.66
CA GLU A 28 -38.79 34.05 -18.58
C GLU A 28 -39.59 32.80 -18.35
N ARG A 29 -39.18 31.66 -18.94
CA ARG A 29 -39.81 30.36 -18.72
C ARG A 29 -39.72 29.92 -17.25
N SER A 30 -38.57 30.14 -16.62
CA SER A 30 -38.38 29.85 -15.19
C SER A 30 -39.21 30.77 -14.33
N PHE A 31 -39.27 32.04 -14.67
CA PHE A 31 -40.12 33.00 -13.97
C PHE A 31 -41.60 32.60 -14.03
N ARG A 32 -42.16 32.30 -15.21
CA ARG A 32 -43.55 31.79 -15.35
C ARG A 32 -43.82 30.59 -14.47
N ARG A 33 -42.93 29.59 -14.49
CA ARG A 33 -43.09 28.40 -13.65
C ARG A 33 -43.05 28.72 -12.15
N HIS A 34 -42.26 29.69 -11.74
CA HIS A 34 -42.23 30.13 -10.34
C HIS A 34 -43.50 30.93 -10.00
N VAL A 35 -44.01 31.75 -10.89
CA VAL A 35 -45.30 32.44 -10.71
C VAL A 35 -46.45 31.47 -10.54
N GLU A 36 -46.54 30.42 -11.38
CA GLU A 36 -47.57 29.39 -11.26
C GLU A 36 -47.49 28.68 -9.91
N ARG A 37 -46.28 28.30 -9.49
CA ARG A 37 -46.07 27.66 -8.20
C ARG A 37 -46.38 28.57 -7.02
N TYR A 38 -45.99 29.83 -7.11
CA TYR A 38 -46.27 30.80 -6.08
C TYR A 38 -47.78 31.09 -5.95
N LYS A 39 -48.50 31.14 -7.06
CA LYS A 39 -49.97 31.28 -7.07
C LYS A 39 -50.70 30.08 -6.47
N ALA A 40 -50.12 28.87 -6.65
CA ALA A 40 -50.69 27.63 -6.12
C ALA A 40 -50.42 27.43 -4.64
N ASP A 41 -49.15 27.55 -4.23
CA ASP A 41 -48.66 27.09 -2.92
C ASP A 41 -47.96 28.20 -2.11
N GLY A 42 -48.06 29.48 -2.54
CA GLY A 42 -47.35 30.58 -1.89
C GLY A 42 -45.83 30.46 -1.95
N LEU A 43 -45.13 30.92 -0.93
CA LEU A 43 -43.67 30.83 -0.82
C LEU A 43 -43.16 29.39 -0.79
N GLU A 44 -43.96 28.46 -0.26
CA GLU A 44 -43.60 27.02 -0.23
C GLU A 44 -43.51 26.43 -1.63
N GLY A 45 -44.29 26.92 -2.58
CA GLY A 45 -44.20 26.51 -3.98
C GLY A 45 -42.87 26.84 -4.67
N LEU A 46 -42.12 27.81 -4.13
CA LEU A 46 -40.81 28.22 -4.64
C LEU A 46 -39.68 27.34 -4.09
N LEU A 47 -39.91 26.59 -3.04
CA LEU A 47 -38.93 25.69 -2.48
C LEU A 47 -38.56 24.55 -3.46
N ASP A 48 -37.30 24.21 -3.54
CA ASP A 48 -36.85 23.07 -4.35
C ASP A 48 -37.29 21.79 -3.66
N LYS A 49 -38.41 21.20 -4.13
CA LYS A 49 -38.97 19.93 -3.61
C LYS A 49 -37.98 18.78 -3.67
N ARG A 50 -36.89 18.87 -4.47
CA ARG A 50 -35.85 17.85 -4.50
C ARG A 50 -35.01 17.81 -3.22
N LEU A 51 -34.92 18.92 -2.49
CA LEU A 51 -34.16 18.98 -1.22
C LEU A 51 -34.83 18.14 -0.12
N SER A 52 -36.13 17.96 -0.16
CA SER A 52 -36.88 17.14 0.81
C SER A 52 -37.04 15.66 0.37
N GLN A 53 -36.76 15.35 -0.89
CA GLN A 53 -36.88 13.98 -1.40
C GLN A 53 -35.67 13.14 -1.05
N ARG A 54 -35.89 12.05 -0.31
CA ARG A 54 -34.86 11.05 -0.08
C ARG A 54 -34.61 10.27 -1.37
N SER A 55 -33.35 10.25 -1.84
CA SER A 55 -32.96 9.41 -2.98
C SER A 55 -33.28 7.95 -2.67
N GLN A 56 -33.95 7.22 -3.59
CA GLN A 56 -34.20 5.79 -3.49
C GLN A 56 -32.91 4.95 -3.42
N ARG A 57 -31.78 5.51 -3.88
CA ARG A 57 -30.45 4.87 -3.80
C ARG A 57 -29.77 5.09 -2.44
N ARG A 58 -30.36 5.87 -1.55
CA ARG A 58 -29.80 6.11 -0.23
C ARG A 58 -29.90 4.84 0.60
N ALA A 59 -28.79 4.49 1.24
CA ALA A 59 -28.76 3.36 2.17
C ALA A 59 -29.78 3.56 3.31
N GLY A 60 -30.44 2.50 3.71
CA GLY A 60 -31.33 2.52 4.86
C GLY A 60 -30.56 2.75 6.15
N PRO A 61 -31.21 3.32 7.20
CA PRO A 61 -30.56 3.51 8.50
C PRO A 61 -29.95 2.22 9.07
N ALA A 62 -30.66 1.12 8.98
CA ALA A 62 -30.19 -0.19 9.48
C ALA A 62 -28.88 -0.65 8.82
N GLU A 63 -28.71 -0.40 7.52
CA GLU A 63 -27.45 -0.72 6.82
C GLU A 63 -26.29 0.17 7.27
N VAL A 64 -26.56 1.45 7.52
CA VAL A 64 -25.57 2.38 8.06
C VAL A 64 -25.15 1.93 9.46
N ASP A 65 -26.11 1.62 10.33
CA ASP A 65 -25.87 1.16 11.69
C ASP A 65 -25.09 -0.16 11.71
N GLN A 66 -25.41 -1.09 10.83
CA GLN A 66 -24.69 -2.35 10.70
C GLN A 66 -23.20 -2.14 10.40
N VAL A 67 -22.86 -1.28 9.44
CA VAL A 67 -21.47 -0.98 9.08
C VAL A 67 -20.75 -0.31 10.26
N VAL A 68 -21.40 0.63 10.94
CA VAL A 68 -20.86 1.32 12.10
C VAL A 68 -20.60 0.35 13.26
N GLN A 69 -21.55 -0.53 13.55
CA GLN A 69 -21.40 -1.53 14.63
C GLN A 69 -20.33 -2.58 14.29
N THR A 70 -20.30 -3.06 13.04
CA THR A 70 -19.25 -3.99 12.58
C THR A 70 -17.85 -3.37 12.76
N TYR A 71 -17.70 -2.09 12.39
CA TYR A 71 -16.41 -1.41 12.59
C TYR A 71 -16.06 -1.27 14.08
N LYS A 72 -17.00 -0.87 14.91
CA LYS A 72 -16.78 -0.68 16.36
C LYS A 72 -16.41 -1.98 17.06
N SER A 73 -17.09 -3.07 16.75
CA SER A 73 -16.95 -4.35 17.47
C SER A 73 -15.70 -5.12 17.12
N GLY A 74 -15.17 -5.01 15.88
CA GLY A 74 -14.06 -5.86 15.45
C GLY A 74 -12.92 -5.14 14.71
N PHE A 75 -13.09 -3.85 14.41
CA PHE A 75 -12.15 -3.11 13.55
C PHE A 75 -11.86 -1.70 14.08
N ALA A 76 -12.09 -1.44 15.35
CA ALA A 76 -11.81 -0.15 15.95
C ALA A 76 -10.33 0.22 15.77
N GLY A 77 -10.05 1.41 15.23
CA GLY A 77 -8.69 1.89 14.96
C GLY A 77 -8.08 1.41 13.63
N TRP A 78 -8.72 0.52 12.90
CA TRP A 78 -8.24 0.10 11.59
C TRP A 78 -8.36 1.25 10.56
N ASN A 79 -7.46 1.29 9.58
CA ASN A 79 -7.66 2.20 8.47
C ASN A 79 -8.87 1.76 7.63
N VAL A 80 -9.61 2.74 7.10
CA VAL A 80 -10.88 2.49 6.40
C VAL A 80 -10.69 1.61 5.15
N ALA A 81 -9.55 1.70 4.46
CA ALA A 81 -9.30 0.89 3.28
C ALA A 81 -9.13 -0.59 3.64
N HIS A 82 -8.43 -0.86 4.74
CA HIS A 82 -8.26 -2.20 5.26
C HIS A 82 -9.61 -2.79 5.77
N PHE A 83 -10.36 -2.01 6.56
CA PHE A 83 -11.72 -2.41 6.96
C PHE A 83 -12.59 -2.69 5.74
N HIS A 84 -12.57 -1.84 4.72
CA HIS A 84 -13.37 -2.04 3.51
C HIS A 84 -13.00 -3.32 2.77
N SER A 85 -11.72 -3.69 2.71
CA SER A 85 -11.28 -4.98 2.15
C SER A 85 -11.92 -6.15 2.92
N LYS A 86 -11.90 -6.12 4.26
CA LYS A 86 -12.56 -7.12 5.11
C LYS A 86 -14.09 -7.09 4.99
N TYR A 87 -14.68 -5.89 4.93
CA TYR A 87 -16.11 -5.72 4.71
C TYR A 87 -16.58 -6.42 3.41
N ARG A 88 -15.79 -6.31 2.34
CA ARG A 88 -16.06 -6.98 1.07
C ARG A 88 -15.86 -8.49 1.15
N SER A 89 -14.77 -8.95 1.73
CA SER A 89 -14.39 -10.38 1.72
C SER A 89 -15.12 -11.21 2.77
N GLU A 90 -15.23 -10.72 4.02
CA GLU A 90 -15.77 -11.48 5.14
C GLU A 90 -17.28 -11.27 5.33
N PHE A 91 -17.76 -10.03 5.14
CA PHE A 91 -19.15 -9.67 5.36
C PHE A 91 -19.95 -9.55 4.04
N LYS A 92 -19.33 -9.88 2.88
CA LYS A 92 -19.96 -9.80 1.56
C LYS A 92 -20.59 -8.42 1.28
N GLY A 93 -20.01 -7.37 1.87
CA GLY A 93 -20.51 -6.01 1.74
C GLY A 93 -20.48 -5.53 0.30
N VAL A 94 -21.53 -4.84 -0.15
CA VAL A 94 -21.67 -4.40 -1.54
C VAL A 94 -21.35 -2.91 -1.75
N ARG A 95 -21.24 -2.13 -0.67
CA ARG A 95 -21.03 -0.69 -0.75
C ARG A 95 -19.60 -0.33 -1.15
N SER A 96 -19.45 0.79 -1.86
CA SER A 96 -18.15 1.28 -2.29
C SER A 96 -17.32 1.79 -1.11
N TYR A 97 -15.99 1.83 -1.30
CA TYR A 97 -15.06 2.41 -0.33
C TYR A 97 -15.43 3.85 0.07
N SER A 98 -15.80 4.68 -0.92
CA SER A 98 -16.17 6.08 -0.65
C SER A 98 -17.40 6.19 0.23
N TRP A 99 -18.39 5.33 0.04
CA TRP A 99 -19.58 5.29 0.86
C TRP A 99 -19.25 4.86 2.31
N VAL A 100 -18.53 3.74 2.48
CA VAL A 100 -18.10 3.26 3.81
C VAL A 100 -17.28 4.32 4.54
N LYS A 101 -16.34 4.94 3.82
CA LYS A 101 -15.53 6.04 4.37
C LYS A 101 -16.40 7.20 4.87
N THR A 102 -17.38 7.64 4.07
CA THR A 102 -18.27 8.75 4.44
C THR A 102 -19.11 8.39 5.67
N VAL A 103 -19.63 7.17 5.74
CA VAL A 103 -20.39 6.67 6.90
C VAL A 103 -19.53 6.70 8.17
N LEU A 104 -18.31 6.14 8.12
CA LEU A 104 -17.42 6.09 9.28
C LEU A 104 -16.93 7.49 9.70
N GLN A 105 -16.71 8.38 8.75
CA GLN A 105 -16.37 9.78 9.04
C GLN A 105 -17.54 10.53 9.68
N GLY A 106 -18.76 10.35 9.17
CA GLY A 106 -19.98 10.91 9.75
C GLY A 106 -20.26 10.41 11.17
N ALA A 107 -19.88 9.17 11.47
CA ALA A 107 -19.95 8.59 12.82
C ALA A 107 -18.77 8.98 13.74
N GLY A 108 -17.81 9.81 13.29
CA GLY A 108 -16.63 10.20 14.05
C GLY A 108 -15.59 9.08 14.25
N LEU A 109 -15.71 7.96 13.54
CA LEU A 109 -14.86 6.78 13.69
C LEU A 109 -13.64 6.79 12.77
N ALA A 110 -13.62 7.65 11.76
CA ALA A 110 -12.50 7.79 10.83
C ALA A 110 -12.15 9.27 10.63
N ARG A 111 -10.83 9.57 10.64
CA ARG A 111 -10.34 10.93 10.42
C ARG A 111 -10.38 11.30 8.95
N THR A 112 -10.65 12.57 8.66
CA THR A 112 -10.47 13.13 7.32
C THR A 112 -8.97 13.33 7.07
N ALA A 113 -8.47 12.76 5.99
CA ALA A 113 -7.07 12.94 5.62
C ALA A 113 -6.79 14.39 5.25
N LYS A 114 -5.65 14.93 5.71
CA LYS A 114 -5.17 16.26 5.28
C LYS A 114 -4.90 16.25 3.77
N ARG A 115 -5.14 17.38 3.10
CA ARG A 115 -4.77 17.56 1.69
C ARG A 115 -3.27 17.29 1.53
N ARG A 116 -2.91 16.41 0.60
CA ARG A 116 -1.50 16.16 0.24
C ARG A 116 -1.01 17.27 -0.69
N GLY A 117 0.30 17.58 -0.61
CA GLY A 117 0.97 18.50 -1.53
C GLY A 117 1.05 17.97 -2.97
N LYS A 118 1.80 18.67 -3.84
CA LYS A 118 1.97 18.31 -5.26
C LYS A 118 2.35 16.84 -5.46
N HIS A 119 1.80 16.21 -6.49
CA HIS A 119 2.22 14.88 -6.93
C HIS A 119 3.70 14.85 -7.28
N ARG A 120 4.44 13.88 -6.72
CA ARG A 120 5.80 13.56 -7.16
C ARG A 120 5.71 12.73 -8.45
N ILE A 121 6.71 12.90 -9.32
CA ILE A 121 6.86 12.10 -10.53
C ILE A 121 7.08 10.64 -10.09
N LYS A 122 6.32 9.72 -10.65
CA LYS A 122 6.49 8.28 -10.39
C LYS A 122 7.53 7.75 -11.36
N ARG A 123 8.53 7.01 -10.85
CA ARG A 123 9.43 6.22 -11.68
C ARG A 123 8.60 5.13 -12.40
N GLU A 124 8.88 4.90 -13.67
CA GLU A 124 8.30 3.80 -14.43
C GLU A 124 8.64 2.44 -13.78
N ARG A 125 7.77 1.47 -13.95
CA ARG A 125 8.00 0.10 -13.52
C ARG A 125 8.91 -0.62 -14.52
N ALA A 126 9.66 -1.62 -14.06
CA ALA A 126 10.25 -2.59 -14.95
C ALA A 126 9.15 -3.20 -15.84
N PRO A 127 9.38 -3.35 -17.16
CA PRO A 127 8.30 -3.79 -18.05
C PRO A 127 7.94 -5.25 -17.88
N LEU A 128 8.86 -6.10 -17.39
CA LEU A 128 8.71 -7.55 -17.32
C LEU A 128 8.98 -8.06 -15.90
N VAL A 129 8.21 -9.04 -15.49
CA VAL A 129 8.37 -9.74 -14.20
C VAL A 129 9.77 -10.36 -14.11
N GLY A 130 10.42 -10.24 -12.95
CA GLY A 130 11.76 -10.79 -12.72
C GLY A 130 12.92 -9.95 -13.29
N MET A 131 12.65 -8.83 -13.97
CA MET A 131 13.73 -7.95 -14.43
C MET A 131 14.42 -7.21 -13.29
N MET A 132 13.66 -6.74 -12.32
CA MET A 132 14.20 -6.04 -11.17
C MET A 132 13.37 -6.32 -9.92
N LEU A 133 14.05 -6.75 -8.86
CA LEU A 133 13.46 -6.91 -7.55
C LEU A 133 14.00 -5.84 -6.61
N HIS A 134 13.17 -5.44 -5.67
CA HIS A 134 13.57 -4.62 -4.53
C HIS A 134 13.66 -5.51 -3.30
N GLN A 135 14.74 -5.39 -2.52
CA GLN A 135 14.81 -5.93 -1.18
C GLN A 135 15.06 -4.82 -0.19
N ASP A 136 14.29 -4.80 0.87
CA ASP A 136 14.30 -3.73 1.86
C ASP A 136 13.68 -4.23 3.16
N ALA A 137 13.99 -3.60 4.28
CA ALA A 137 13.42 -3.91 5.57
C ALA A 137 12.78 -2.70 6.24
N SER A 138 11.91 -2.98 7.21
CA SER A 138 11.27 -1.94 8.00
C SER A 138 11.13 -2.35 9.45
N THR A 139 11.84 -1.64 10.31
CA THR A 139 11.72 -1.75 11.76
C THR A 139 10.41 -1.13 12.22
N HIS A 140 9.60 -1.89 12.95
CA HIS A 140 8.35 -1.39 13.50
C HIS A 140 7.91 -2.24 14.70
N ARG A 141 7.00 -1.70 15.52
CA ARG A 141 6.32 -2.46 16.56
C ARG A 141 5.16 -3.23 15.92
N TRP A 142 5.40 -4.50 15.59
CA TRP A 142 4.43 -5.34 14.86
C TRP A 142 3.43 -6.02 15.79
N VAL A 143 3.88 -6.36 16.99
CA VAL A 143 3.04 -6.85 18.10
C VAL A 143 3.29 -6.00 19.35
N PRO A 144 2.43 -6.01 20.37
CA PRO A 144 2.67 -5.29 21.61
C PRO A 144 4.05 -5.61 22.19
N GLU A 145 4.78 -4.55 22.58
CA GLU A 145 6.08 -4.63 23.27
C GLU A 145 7.25 -5.27 22.49
N GLN A 146 7.05 -5.68 21.24
CA GLN A 146 8.11 -6.26 20.42
C GLN A 146 8.33 -5.45 19.14
N VAL A 147 9.58 -5.20 18.84
CA VAL A 147 10.04 -4.49 17.64
C VAL A 147 10.87 -5.48 16.82
N TRP A 148 10.46 -5.71 15.58
CA TRP A 148 11.14 -6.60 14.62
C TRP A 148 11.35 -5.88 13.30
N ASP A 149 12.24 -6.41 12.49
CA ASP A 149 12.38 -5.99 11.11
C ASP A 149 11.52 -6.88 10.21
N LEU A 150 10.69 -6.26 9.39
CA LEU A 150 9.97 -6.91 8.31
C LEU A 150 10.81 -6.81 7.05
N VAL A 151 11.37 -7.90 6.58
CA VAL A 151 12.10 -7.97 5.32
C VAL A 151 11.13 -8.34 4.19
N VAL A 152 11.20 -7.60 3.10
CA VAL A 152 10.36 -7.81 1.92
C VAL A 152 11.22 -7.82 0.67
N THR A 153 11.05 -8.86 -0.17
CA THR A 153 11.56 -8.88 -1.53
C THR A 153 10.36 -8.71 -2.48
N MET A 154 10.39 -7.71 -3.34
CA MET A 154 9.25 -7.29 -4.15
C MET A 154 9.66 -7.10 -5.62
N ASP A 155 8.88 -7.65 -6.53
CA ASP A 155 9.03 -7.42 -7.98
C ASP A 155 8.62 -5.99 -8.37
N ASP A 156 9.48 -5.30 -9.12
CA ASP A 156 9.24 -3.92 -9.53
C ASP A 156 8.12 -3.78 -10.56
N ALA A 157 7.97 -4.76 -11.46
CA ALA A 157 6.97 -4.72 -12.52
C ALA A 157 5.55 -4.82 -11.96
N THR A 158 5.33 -5.75 -11.07
CA THR A 158 3.99 -6.09 -10.56
C THR A 158 3.72 -5.57 -9.17
N GLY A 159 4.76 -5.38 -8.34
CA GLY A 159 4.64 -5.13 -6.90
C GLY A 159 4.38 -6.42 -6.11
N GLU A 160 4.53 -7.59 -6.74
CA GLU A 160 4.41 -8.89 -6.06
C GLU A 160 5.50 -9.07 -5.02
N HIS A 161 5.11 -9.46 -3.81
CA HIS A 161 6.03 -9.82 -2.75
C HIS A 161 6.44 -11.29 -2.95
N THR A 162 7.65 -11.49 -3.44
CA THR A 162 8.21 -12.82 -3.69
C THR A 162 8.69 -13.48 -2.41
N SER A 163 9.16 -12.69 -1.45
CA SER A 163 9.53 -13.09 -0.10
C SER A 163 9.05 -12.06 0.92
N MET A 164 8.65 -12.50 2.10
CA MET A 164 8.21 -11.64 3.19
C MET A 164 8.29 -12.37 4.53
N PHE A 165 9.07 -11.85 5.47
CA PHE A 165 9.25 -12.47 6.80
C PHE A 165 9.75 -11.45 7.82
N PHE A 166 9.57 -11.77 9.11
CA PHE A 166 10.14 -11.03 10.23
C PHE A 166 11.46 -11.62 10.67
N CYS A 167 12.38 -10.78 11.09
CA CYS A 167 13.61 -11.15 11.78
C CYS A 167 13.90 -10.13 12.90
N ASP A 168 14.86 -10.46 13.78
CA ASP A 168 15.27 -9.57 14.86
C ASP A 168 15.93 -8.30 14.31
N GLN A 169 16.79 -8.45 13.31
CA GLN A 169 17.51 -7.36 12.67
C GLN A 169 17.83 -7.69 11.20
N GLU A 170 17.68 -6.69 10.32
CA GLU A 170 18.15 -6.77 8.94
C GLU A 170 19.66 -6.91 8.87
N GLY A 171 20.14 -7.76 7.95
CA GLY A 171 21.58 -8.00 7.71
C GLY A 171 21.82 -9.00 6.60
N THR A 172 23.04 -9.54 6.55
CA THR A 172 23.46 -10.53 5.54
C THR A 172 22.58 -11.77 5.56
N ALA A 173 22.37 -12.36 6.73
CA ALA A 173 21.60 -13.61 6.89
C ALA A 173 20.13 -13.43 6.45
N SER A 174 19.48 -12.35 6.86
CA SER A 174 18.10 -12.07 6.44
C SER A 174 18.00 -11.77 4.94
N SER A 175 19.00 -11.07 4.37
CA SER A 175 19.07 -10.84 2.92
C SER A 175 19.18 -12.17 2.16
N PHE A 176 20.05 -13.07 2.58
CA PHE A 176 20.18 -14.41 2.01
C PHE A 176 18.90 -15.23 2.14
N HIS A 177 18.25 -15.17 3.30
CA HIS A 177 16.97 -15.86 3.49
C HIS A 177 15.91 -15.39 2.49
N GLY A 178 15.75 -14.07 2.31
CA GLY A 178 14.80 -13.51 1.36
C GLY A 178 15.12 -13.84 -0.10
N LEU A 179 16.39 -13.79 -0.47
CA LEU A 179 16.87 -14.21 -1.80
C LEU A 179 16.63 -15.70 -2.03
N GLY A 180 16.95 -16.53 -1.04
CA GLY A 180 16.75 -17.98 -1.09
C GLY A 180 15.28 -18.36 -1.29
N GLN A 181 14.36 -17.75 -0.52
CA GLN A 181 12.92 -17.95 -0.71
C GLN A 181 12.44 -17.55 -2.11
N THR A 182 12.95 -16.42 -2.61
CA THR A 182 12.61 -15.91 -3.94
C THR A 182 13.11 -16.84 -5.04
N ILE A 183 14.40 -17.22 -5.01
CA ILE A 183 15.02 -18.05 -6.04
C ILE A 183 14.43 -19.47 -6.03
N ALA A 184 14.18 -20.04 -4.87
CA ALA A 184 13.57 -21.36 -4.75
C ALA A 184 12.16 -21.43 -5.36
N ARG A 185 11.42 -20.31 -5.31
CA ARG A 185 10.02 -20.26 -5.78
C ARG A 185 9.89 -19.82 -7.24
N TYR A 186 10.68 -18.85 -7.66
CA TYR A 186 10.54 -18.19 -8.96
C TYR A 186 11.73 -18.42 -9.89
N GLY A 187 12.90 -18.76 -9.37
CA GLY A 187 14.16 -18.82 -10.10
C GLY A 187 15.00 -17.56 -9.95
N LEU A 188 16.09 -17.50 -10.72
CA LEU A 188 16.98 -16.34 -10.79
C LEU A 188 16.31 -15.20 -11.51
N PHE A 189 16.54 -13.98 -11.04
CA PHE A 189 16.05 -12.73 -11.61
C PHE A 189 17.21 -11.85 -12.10
N ALA A 190 16.95 -10.83 -12.91
CA ALA A 190 18.02 -10.12 -13.59
C ALA A 190 18.77 -9.13 -12.68
N SER A 191 18.07 -8.36 -11.82
CA SER A 191 18.72 -7.38 -10.96
C SER A 191 18.03 -7.20 -9.61
N LEU A 192 18.84 -6.94 -8.57
CA LEU A 192 18.42 -6.56 -7.22
C LEU A 192 18.67 -5.08 -6.99
N TYR A 193 17.63 -4.36 -6.60
CA TYR A 193 17.69 -2.96 -6.18
C TYR A 193 17.53 -2.89 -4.66
N SER A 194 18.58 -2.44 -3.96
CA SER A 194 18.58 -2.31 -2.50
C SER A 194 19.06 -0.93 -2.07
N ASP A 195 18.93 -0.62 -0.80
CA ASP A 195 19.58 0.55 -0.24
C ASP A 195 21.11 0.32 -0.17
N ARG A 196 21.82 1.27 0.45
CA ARG A 196 23.26 1.21 0.62
C ARG A 196 23.65 0.79 2.03
N GLY A 197 22.86 -0.08 2.64
CA GLY A 197 23.19 -0.72 3.92
C GLY A 197 24.54 -1.41 3.85
N SER A 198 25.27 -1.47 4.96
CA SER A 198 26.63 -2.01 5.01
C SER A 198 26.74 -3.50 4.63
N HIS A 199 25.63 -4.26 4.79
CA HIS A 199 25.55 -5.65 4.34
C HIS A 199 25.33 -5.79 2.82
N TYR A 200 24.77 -4.74 2.17
CA TYR A 200 24.62 -4.69 0.71
C TYR A 200 25.84 -4.11 0.00
N PHE A 201 26.36 -2.99 0.50
CA PHE A 201 27.44 -2.27 -0.17
C PHE A 201 28.48 -1.72 0.81
N LEU A 202 29.75 -1.78 0.41
CA LEU A 202 30.79 -1.01 1.05
C LEU A 202 30.74 0.42 0.53
N THR A 203 30.62 1.37 1.43
CA THR A 203 30.61 2.82 1.11
C THR A 203 31.78 3.48 1.86
N PRO A 204 32.94 3.67 1.22
CA PRO A 204 34.16 4.16 1.90
C PRO A 204 34.00 5.54 2.53
N GLN A 205 33.12 6.38 1.97
CA GLN A 205 32.83 7.73 2.48
C GLN A 205 31.33 7.89 2.69
N VAL A 206 30.93 8.44 3.83
CA VAL A 206 29.52 8.72 4.14
C VAL A 206 28.91 9.60 3.04
N GLY A 207 27.80 9.12 2.45
CA GLY A 207 27.13 9.80 1.33
C GLY A 207 27.79 9.62 -0.04
N GLY A 208 28.97 8.97 -0.11
CA GLY A 208 29.72 8.72 -1.35
C GLY A 208 29.13 7.65 -2.24
N LYS A 209 29.89 7.32 -3.30
CA LYS A 209 29.57 6.19 -4.19
C LYS A 209 29.93 4.88 -3.51
N VAL A 210 29.17 3.82 -3.81
CA VAL A 210 29.47 2.47 -3.36
C VAL A 210 30.75 1.95 -4.03
N ASP A 211 31.54 1.17 -3.30
CA ASP A 211 32.66 0.42 -3.86
C ASP A 211 32.12 -0.76 -4.68
N LYS A 212 32.50 -0.83 -5.94
CA LYS A 212 32.14 -1.93 -6.85
C LYS A 212 33.22 -2.99 -6.96
N THR A 213 34.39 -2.71 -6.40
CA THR A 213 35.55 -3.61 -6.47
C THR A 213 35.56 -4.57 -5.29
N HIS A 214 35.35 -4.06 -4.10
CA HIS A 214 35.26 -4.87 -2.89
C HIS A 214 33.80 -5.13 -2.59
N LEU A 215 33.40 -6.39 -2.68
CA LEU A 215 32.02 -6.81 -2.50
C LEU A 215 31.79 -7.23 -1.05
N THR A 216 30.56 -6.95 -0.57
CA THR A 216 30.05 -7.60 0.64
C THR A 216 29.68 -9.04 0.34
N GLU A 217 29.36 -9.84 1.36
CA GLU A 217 28.90 -11.22 1.16
C GLU A 217 27.65 -11.30 0.30
N VAL A 218 26.69 -10.38 0.47
CA VAL A 218 25.51 -10.30 -0.39
C VAL A 218 25.92 -9.95 -1.83
N GLY A 219 26.82 -8.97 -2.00
CA GLY A 219 27.33 -8.60 -3.32
C GLY A 219 28.09 -9.74 -4.01
N ARG A 220 28.88 -10.53 -3.26
CA ARG A 220 29.57 -11.74 -3.75
C ARG A 220 28.57 -12.77 -4.26
N ALA A 221 27.56 -13.08 -3.43
CA ALA A 221 26.56 -14.09 -3.78
C ALA A 221 25.76 -13.69 -5.02
N LEU A 222 25.31 -12.43 -5.10
CA LEU A 222 24.60 -11.92 -6.27
C LEU A 222 25.46 -12.00 -7.55
N LYS A 223 26.73 -11.63 -7.46
CA LYS A 223 27.68 -11.76 -8.58
C LYS A 223 27.84 -13.22 -9.02
N GLN A 224 27.95 -14.15 -8.08
CA GLN A 224 28.06 -15.59 -8.37
C GLN A 224 26.80 -16.13 -9.05
N LEU A 225 25.63 -15.62 -8.67
CA LEU A 225 24.33 -15.95 -9.27
C LEU A 225 24.07 -15.24 -10.60
N GLY A 226 24.94 -14.33 -11.06
CA GLY A 226 24.74 -13.53 -12.25
C GLY A 226 23.66 -12.45 -12.12
N ILE A 227 23.31 -12.07 -10.90
CA ILE A 227 22.29 -11.05 -10.60
C ILE A 227 22.98 -9.69 -10.47
N GLU A 228 22.55 -8.69 -11.25
CA GLU A 228 23.04 -7.33 -11.14
C GLU A 228 22.61 -6.70 -9.80
N HIS A 229 23.55 -6.12 -9.05
CA HIS A 229 23.26 -5.42 -7.80
C HIS A 229 23.26 -3.90 -7.99
N ILE A 230 22.11 -3.26 -7.80
CA ILE A 230 21.88 -1.83 -8.07
C ILE A 230 21.65 -1.09 -6.76
N ALA A 231 22.52 -0.12 -6.47
CA ALA A 231 22.43 0.73 -5.27
C ALA A 231 21.43 1.88 -5.45
N ALA A 232 20.56 2.10 -4.49
CA ALA A 232 19.65 3.25 -4.45
C ALA A 232 20.40 4.51 -3.96
N TYR A 233 20.43 5.55 -4.80
CA TYR A 233 21.07 6.83 -4.47
C TYR A 233 20.08 7.93 -4.08
N SER A 234 18.78 7.73 -4.26
CA SER A 234 17.79 8.73 -3.88
C SER A 234 16.57 8.12 -3.17
N PRO A 235 15.93 8.87 -2.27
CA PRO A 235 14.69 8.43 -1.62
C PRO A 235 13.56 8.17 -2.61
N GLU A 236 13.49 8.95 -3.72
CA GLU A 236 12.46 8.78 -4.74
C GLU A 236 12.55 7.40 -5.41
N ALA A 237 13.75 6.87 -5.51
CA ALA A 237 14.00 5.56 -6.08
C ALA A 237 13.40 4.43 -5.22
N ARG A 238 13.25 4.64 -3.91
CA ARG A 238 12.65 3.70 -2.94
C ARG A 238 11.16 3.90 -2.69
N GLY A 239 10.51 4.85 -3.35
CA GLY A 239 9.13 5.23 -3.08
C GLY A 239 8.10 4.09 -3.21
N ARG A 240 8.45 2.94 -3.85
CA ARG A 240 7.59 1.75 -3.90
C ARG A 240 7.70 0.92 -2.64
N SER A 241 8.92 0.61 -2.19
CA SER A 241 9.14 -0.10 -0.92
C SER A 241 8.59 0.70 0.26
N GLU A 242 8.86 2.02 0.32
CA GLU A 242 8.31 2.88 1.36
C GLU A 242 6.77 2.81 1.42
N ARG A 243 6.11 2.82 0.27
CA ARG A 243 4.65 2.71 0.21
C ARG A 243 4.16 1.33 0.62
N ALA A 244 4.85 0.26 0.24
CA ALA A 244 4.55 -1.09 0.67
C ALA A 244 4.64 -1.19 2.20
N PHE A 245 5.74 -0.70 2.80
CA PHE A 245 5.89 -0.68 4.26
C PHE A 245 4.84 0.15 4.98
N GLN A 246 4.47 1.33 4.46
CA GLN A 246 3.35 2.09 5.00
C GLN A 246 2.04 1.29 5.01
N THR A 247 1.83 0.47 3.98
CA THR A 247 0.65 -0.42 3.91
C THR A 247 0.76 -1.53 4.95
N HIS A 248 1.92 -2.16 5.09
CA HIS A 248 2.14 -3.21 6.09
C HIS A 248 2.02 -2.69 7.51
N GLN A 249 2.68 -1.58 7.84
CA GLN A 249 2.58 -0.91 9.14
C GLN A 249 1.14 -0.51 9.49
N GLY A 250 0.34 -0.15 8.49
CA GLY A 250 -1.08 0.19 8.67
C GLY A 250 -2.03 -1.02 8.71
N ARG A 251 -1.55 -2.25 8.51
CA ARG A 251 -2.39 -3.46 8.41
C ARG A 251 -1.93 -4.62 9.28
N LEU A 252 -0.65 -5.00 9.20
CA LEU A 252 -0.13 -6.20 9.87
C LEU A 252 -0.33 -6.19 11.39
N PRO A 253 -0.09 -5.11 12.13
CA PRO A 253 -0.32 -5.13 13.57
C PRO A 253 -1.75 -5.52 13.94
N GLN A 254 -2.73 -5.03 13.19
CA GLN A 254 -4.14 -5.35 13.42
C GLN A 254 -4.50 -6.78 12.99
N GLU A 255 -3.91 -7.26 11.89
CA GLU A 255 -4.11 -8.65 11.43
C GLU A 255 -3.53 -9.65 12.43
N LEU A 256 -2.31 -9.41 12.91
CA LEU A 256 -1.65 -10.26 13.90
C LEU A 256 -2.40 -10.27 15.23
N ALA A 257 -2.82 -9.08 15.72
CA ALA A 257 -3.61 -8.96 16.93
C ALA A 257 -4.95 -9.71 16.82
N ARG A 258 -5.64 -9.58 15.68
CA ARG A 258 -6.90 -10.27 15.43
C ARG A 258 -6.73 -11.79 15.35
N ALA A 259 -5.59 -12.26 14.83
CA ALA A 259 -5.24 -13.68 14.78
C ALA A 259 -4.69 -14.22 16.12
N GLY A 260 -4.54 -13.37 17.13
CA GLY A 260 -3.98 -13.75 18.46
C GLY A 260 -2.48 -14.12 18.37
N ILE A 261 -1.76 -13.59 17.39
CA ILE A 261 -0.35 -13.92 17.13
C ILE A 261 0.53 -12.92 17.89
N THR A 262 1.42 -13.42 18.73
CA THR A 262 2.32 -12.63 19.57
C THR A 262 3.80 -13.03 19.42
N THR A 263 4.11 -14.14 18.73
CA THR A 263 5.47 -14.61 18.53
C THR A 263 5.92 -14.41 17.07
N MET A 264 7.22 -14.22 16.87
CA MET A 264 7.79 -14.02 15.53
C MET A 264 7.55 -15.24 14.63
N ASP A 265 7.74 -16.47 15.16
CA ASP A 265 7.49 -17.71 14.41
C ASP A 265 6.03 -17.83 13.97
N GLY A 266 5.09 -17.49 14.87
CA GLY A 266 3.67 -17.44 14.54
C GLY A 266 3.37 -16.40 13.47
N ALA A 267 3.98 -15.22 13.56
CA ALA A 267 3.85 -14.15 12.57
C ALA A 267 4.45 -14.57 11.21
N ASN A 268 5.60 -15.22 11.18
CA ASN A 268 6.21 -15.72 9.95
C ASN A 268 5.35 -16.78 9.26
N ARG A 269 4.79 -17.73 10.00
CA ARG A 269 3.81 -18.69 9.45
C ARG A 269 2.58 -17.98 8.87
N TYR A 270 2.07 -16.95 9.56
CA TYR A 270 0.94 -16.17 9.08
C TYR A 270 1.27 -15.39 7.79
N LEU A 271 2.46 -14.78 7.71
CA LEU A 271 2.93 -14.11 6.50
C LEU A 271 2.99 -15.08 5.32
N GLU A 272 3.57 -16.26 5.51
CA GLU A 272 3.76 -17.24 4.44
C GLU A 272 2.44 -17.82 3.94
N HIS A 273 1.56 -18.26 4.85
CA HIS A 273 0.38 -19.03 4.47
C HIS A 273 -0.87 -18.16 4.19
N THR A 274 -0.89 -16.91 4.69
CA THR A 274 -2.11 -16.09 4.65
C THR A 274 -1.87 -14.69 4.09
N TYR A 275 -1.04 -13.91 4.76
CA TYR A 275 -0.98 -12.47 4.50
C TYR A 275 -0.37 -12.13 3.15
N ARG A 276 0.79 -12.71 2.81
CA ARG A 276 1.51 -12.41 1.55
C ARG A 276 0.65 -12.71 0.32
N ALA A 277 0.01 -13.87 0.27
CA ALA A 277 -0.89 -14.23 -0.83
C ALA A 277 -2.11 -13.30 -0.93
N GLY A 278 -2.69 -12.92 0.22
CA GLY A 278 -3.79 -11.96 0.29
C GLY A 278 -3.36 -10.57 -0.18
N HIS A 279 -2.20 -10.11 0.27
CA HIS A 279 -1.62 -8.83 -0.13
C HIS A 279 -1.34 -8.78 -1.64
N ASN A 280 -0.69 -9.79 -2.18
CA ASN A 280 -0.40 -9.87 -3.61
C ASN A 280 -1.68 -9.81 -4.43
N ARG A 281 -2.72 -10.56 -4.05
CA ARG A 281 -4.02 -10.54 -4.73
C ARG A 281 -4.67 -9.15 -4.73
N GLU A 282 -4.51 -8.37 -3.66
CA GLU A 282 -5.13 -7.04 -3.51
C GLU A 282 -4.33 -5.93 -4.23
N PHE A 283 -2.99 -6.02 -4.25
CA PHE A 283 -2.13 -4.91 -4.62
C PHE A 283 -1.30 -5.10 -5.87
N CYS A 284 -1.10 -6.33 -6.34
CA CYS A 284 -0.37 -6.56 -7.58
C CYS A 284 -1.09 -5.98 -8.79
N VAL A 285 -0.29 -5.52 -9.73
CA VAL A 285 -0.75 -5.05 -11.03
C VAL A 285 -0.14 -5.93 -12.14
N ALA A 286 -0.75 -5.95 -13.31
CA ALA A 286 -0.18 -6.63 -14.45
C ALA A 286 1.13 -5.95 -14.91
N SER A 287 2.11 -6.74 -15.36
CA SER A 287 3.31 -6.23 -16.01
C SER A 287 2.97 -5.63 -17.38
N THR A 288 3.81 -4.71 -17.86
CA THR A 288 3.61 -4.06 -19.17
C THR A 288 3.83 -5.02 -20.33
N LEU A 289 4.82 -5.90 -20.19
CA LEU A 289 5.13 -6.94 -21.19
C LEU A 289 4.68 -8.31 -20.68
N PRO A 290 4.23 -9.20 -21.58
CA PRO A 290 3.94 -10.59 -21.24
C PRO A 290 5.23 -11.39 -21.04
N GLY A 291 5.15 -12.48 -20.26
CA GLY A 291 6.28 -13.37 -20.00
C GLY A 291 7.00 -13.04 -18.70
N THR A 292 8.19 -13.60 -18.53
CA THR A 292 9.01 -13.46 -17.33
C THR A 292 10.49 -13.46 -17.67
N ALA A 293 11.28 -12.71 -16.90
CA ALA A 293 12.74 -12.73 -16.91
C ALA A 293 13.31 -13.71 -15.88
N TYR A 294 12.50 -14.38 -15.09
CA TYR A 294 12.97 -15.44 -14.21
C TYR A 294 13.49 -16.64 -15.02
N VAL A 295 14.64 -17.15 -14.61
CA VAL A 295 15.22 -18.37 -15.17
C VAL A 295 15.42 -19.41 -14.07
N PRO A 296 15.21 -20.70 -14.31
CA PRO A 296 15.44 -21.74 -13.31
C PRO A 296 16.88 -21.73 -12.79
N PHE A 297 17.06 -21.89 -11.49
CA PHE A 297 18.36 -22.17 -10.90
C PHE A 297 18.61 -23.67 -11.02
N ILE A 298 19.56 -24.07 -11.87
CA ILE A 298 19.81 -25.47 -12.24
C ILE A 298 21.22 -25.98 -11.85
N SER A 299 22.10 -25.11 -11.35
CA SER A 299 23.49 -25.46 -11.10
C SER A 299 23.91 -25.17 -9.67
N GLY A 300 24.51 -26.19 -9.01
CA GLY A 300 25.09 -26.03 -7.69
C GLY A 300 24.09 -26.10 -6.52
N SER A 301 24.59 -25.82 -5.34
CA SER A 301 23.82 -25.72 -4.11
C SER A 301 23.55 -24.25 -3.79
N LEU A 302 22.31 -23.85 -3.78
CA LEU A 302 21.93 -22.46 -3.44
C LEU A 302 22.34 -22.09 -2.00
N PRO A 303 22.23 -22.98 -0.99
CA PRO A 303 22.76 -22.72 0.35
C PRO A 303 24.27 -22.44 0.39
N ASP A 304 25.08 -23.06 -0.47
CA ASP A 304 26.53 -22.86 -0.50
C ASP A 304 26.90 -21.49 -1.14
N ILE A 305 25.97 -20.89 -1.89
CA ILE A 305 26.14 -19.56 -2.45
C ILE A 305 25.59 -18.50 -1.49
N LEU A 306 24.42 -18.73 -0.91
CA LEU A 306 23.75 -17.82 0.02
C LEU A 306 24.18 -18.08 1.48
N CYS A 307 25.50 -18.05 1.72
CA CYS A 307 26.12 -18.16 3.02
C CYS A 307 27.30 -17.19 3.13
N GLU A 308 27.78 -16.95 4.32
CA GLU A 308 29.00 -16.17 4.55
C GLU A 308 30.23 -17.04 4.30
N HIS A 309 31.18 -16.53 3.52
CA HIS A 309 32.44 -17.20 3.22
C HIS A 309 33.55 -16.63 4.06
N HIS A 310 34.24 -17.48 4.81
CA HIS A 310 35.35 -17.10 5.64
C HIS A 310 36.61 -17.84 5.19
N GLU A 311 37.61 -17.13 4.69
CA GLU A 311 38.92 -17.73 4.38
C GLU A 311 39.63 -18.07 5.67
N ARG A 312 40.16 -19.28 5.74
CA ARG A 312 40.96 -19.78 6.85
C ARG A 312 42.16 -20.56 6.32
N THR A 313 43.27 -20.49 7.06
CA THR A 313 44.44 -21.33 6.77
C THR A 313 44.27 -22.69 7.39
N VAL A 314 44.51 -23.73 6.59
CA VAL A 314 44.53 -25.12 7.07
C VAL A 314 45.79 -25.35 7.88
N GLY A 315 45.65 -25.84 9.08
CA GLY A 315 46.78 -26.27 9.93
C GLY A 315 47.51 -27.48 9.39
N ASN A 316 48.74 -27.73 9.89
CA ASN A 316 49.51 -28.90 9.49
C ASN A 316 48.88 -30.25 9.89
N ASP A 317 47.92 -30.22 10.77
CA ASP A 317 47.11 -31.34 11.25
C ASP A 317 45.80 -31.53 10.46
N ASN A 318 45.65 -30.87 9.30
CA ASN A 318 44.45 -30.83 8.48
C ASN A 318 43.21 -30.28 9.25
N SER A 319 43.43 -29.40 10.22
CA SER A 319 42.36 -28.74 10.92
C SER A 319 42.20 -27.27 10.51
N VAL A 320 40.99 -26.72 10.67
CA VAL A 320 40.66 -25.31 10.47
C VAL A 320 40.03 -24.78 11.74
N SER A 321 40.56 -23.69 12.26
CA SER A 321 39.94 -22.98 13.39
C SER A 321 38.87 -21.97 12.90
N PHE A 322 37.65 -22.13 13.41
CA PHE A 322 36.53 -21.22 13.12
C PHE A 322 35.68 -21.06 14.37
N GLU A 323 35.44 -19.81 14.79
CA GLU A 323 34.62 -19.43 15.97
C GLU A 323 34.92 -20.21 17.25
N GLY A 324 36.22 -20.45 17.51
CA GLY A 324 36.67 -21.20 18.69
C GLY A 324 36.55 -22.73 18.57
N LEU A 325 36.06 -23.21 17.44
CA LEU A 325 36.01 -24.63 17.10
C LEU A 325 37.22 -25.02 16.24
N SER A 326 37.73 -26.23 16.41
CA SER A 326 38.67 -26.87 15.48
C SER A 326 37.92 -27.88 14.63
N LEU A 327 37.85 -27.63 13.35
CA LEU A 327 37.17 -28.46 12.37
C LEU A 327 38.19 -29.30 11.62
N GLN A 328 38.05 -30.62 11.62
CA GLN A 328 38.88 -31.52 10.86
C GLN A 328 38.38 -31.58 9.42
N LEU A 329 39.29 -31.43 8.42
CA LEU A 329 38.99 -31.52 7.00
C LEU A 329 39.10 -32.96 6.49
#